data_de1e7a9051b3c10b2fbbb79c3697ef69
#
_entry.id   de1e7a9051b3c10b2fbbb79c3697ef69
#
_cell.length_a   1.000
_cell.length_b   1.000
_cell.length_c   1.000
_cell.angle_alpha   90.00
_cell.angle_beta   90.00
_cell.angle_gamma   90.00
#
_symmetry.space_group_name_H-M   'P 1'
#
loop_
_entity.id
_entity.type
_entity.pdbx_description
1 polymer ?
#
loop_
_entity_poly.entity_id
_entity_poly.type
_entity_poly.pdbx_seq_one_letter_code
_entity_poly.pdbx_strand_id
1 'polypeptide(L)'
;MTVAGFITTQRVQHGIPFATSCRALSVSQAWYYKWRYGDPSPRRARREQLTIAIRQLFAAHQGKYGSPRITDDLREAGWRVSEKTVAAIMREQGLRARRKKRRKQTTRPGKSRWRAPDLIGRDFPATTVNQKWYGDGTEIVTDEGKLHLASVLDMGSRRIVGFALDEHHDAELAHAALAMAVAIRGGKDAITGVIMHTDQGGEYTAGLFRAACTRMGIQQSMGRAGSALDNAVIEAWHSTLEFELRSLEHFTTKAQARARIAAWIDDYNHDRKHSAIGMRSPIDYERSLSTDEPPERTTAA
;
A
#
# COMPACT_ATOMS: atom_id res chain seq x y z
N MET A 1 -23.44 9.50 -29.37
CA MET A 1 -23.04 10.17 -30.65
C MET A 1 -23.22 11.66 -30.46
N THR A 2 -22.26 12.52 -30.89
CA THR A 2 -22.42 13.99 -30.84
C THR A 2 -23.13 14.47 -32.09
N VAL A 3 -23.79 15.65 -32.02
CA VAL A 3 -24.45 16.27 -33.19
C VAL A 3 -23.48 16.42 -34.38
N ALA A 4 -22.27 16.89 -34.13
CA ALA A 4 -21.24 17.02 -35.15
C ALA A 4 -20.76 15.66 -35.72
N GLY A 5 -20.64 14.64 -34.87
CA GLY A 5 -20.35 13.26 -35.30
C GLY A 5 -21.48 12.72 -36.20
N PHE A 6 -22.73 12.95 -35.83
CA PHE A 6 -23.87 12.57 -36.67
C PHE A 6 -23.82 13.23 -38.06
N ILE A 7 -23.59 14.57 -38.13
CA ILE A 7 -23.44 15.31 -39.41
C ILE A 7 -22.31 14.69 -40.26
N THR A 8 -21.18 14.32 -39.64
CA THR A 8 -20.07 13.65 -40.34
C THR A 8 -20.50 12.30 -40.91
N THR A 9 -21.19 11.48 -40.11
CA THR A 9 -21.70 10.17 -40.52
C THR A 9 -22.69 10.29 -41.69
N GLN A 10 -23.62 11.25 -41.66
CA GLN A 10 -24.59 11.50 -42.75
C GLN A 10 -23.88 11.82 -44.06
N ARG A 11 -22.78 12.58 -44.02
CA ARG A 11 -21.99 12.86 -45.23
C ARG A 11 -21.28 11.62 -45.76
N VAL A 12 -20.66 10.84 -44.88
CA VAL A 12 -19.86 9.66 -45.26
C VAL A 12 -20.76 8.52 -45.75
N GLN A 13 -21.85 8.24 -45.03
CA GLN A 13 -22.69 7.06 -45.34
C GLN A 13 -23.78 7.33 -46.36
N HIS A 14 -24.31 8.58 -46.41
CA HIS A 14 -25.49 8.90 -47.24
C HIS A 14 -25.25 10.04 -48.24
N GLY A 15 -24.02 10.56 -48.33
CA GLY A 15 -23.70 11.63 -49.28
C GLY A 15 -24.35 12.99 -49.00
N ILE A 16 -25.05 13.15 -47.85
CA ILE A 16 -25.82 14.36 -47.52
C ILE A 16 -24.87 15.55 -47.30
N PRO A 17 -25.05 16.70 -47.98
CA PRO A 17 -24.20 17.86 -47.77
C PRO A 17 -24.23 18.36 -46.33
N PHE A 18 -23.05 18.80 -45.80
CA PHE A 18 -22.94 19.35 -44.44
C PHE A 18 -23.91 20.50 -44.19
N ALA A 19 -24.11 21.38 -45.20
CA ALA A 19 -25.06 22.50 -45.13
C ALA A 19 -26.49 22.04 -44.86
N THR A 20 -26.94 20.97 -45.52
CA THR A 20 -28.26 20.38 -45.33
C THR A 20 -28.44 19.80 -43.94
N SER A 21 -27.47 19.00 -43.49
CA SER A 21 -27.50 18.40 -42.16
C SER A 21 -27.44 19.47 -41.06
N CYS A 22 -26.62 20.51 -41.23
CA CYS A 22 -26.54 21.62 -40.27
C CYS A 22 -27.86 22.36 -40.16
N ARG A 23 -28.51 22.63 -41.30
CA ARG A 23 -29.83 23.30 -41.32
C ARG A 23 -30.91 22.46 -40.66
N ALA A 24 -30.97 21.17 -40.96
CA ALA A 24 -31.95 20.26 -40.41
C ALA A 24 -31.81 20.12 -38.87
N LEU A 25 -30.59 20.26 -38.35
CA LEU A 25 -30.31 20.15 -36.92
C LEU A 25 -30.20 21.52 -36.22
N SER A 26 -30.54 22.62 -36.91
CA SER A 26 -30.51 23.98 -36.37
C SER A 26 -29.16 24.40 -35.80
N VAL A 27 -28.06 23.95 -36.41
CA VAL A 27 -26.68 24.33 -36.05
C VAL A 27 -26.02 25.09 -37.19
N SER A 28 -25.15 26.07 -36.90
CA SER A 28 -24.44 26.80 -37.95
C SER A 28 -23.32 25.95 -38.58
N GLN A 29 -23.10 26.15 -39.90
CA GLN A 29 -21.98 25.53 -40.59
C GLN A 29 -20.63 25.95 -39.96
N ALA A 30 -20.51 27.23 -39.57
CA ALA A 30 -19.30 27.73 -38.90
C ALA A 30 -19.00 26.99 -37.62
N TRP A 31 -20.02 26.69 -36.79
CA TRP A 31 -19.86 25.83 -35.58
C TRP A 31 -19.38 24.43 -35.97
N TYR A 32 -19.97 23.80 -37.01
CA TYR A 32 -19.58 22.48 -37.45
C TYR A 32 -18.13 22.42 -37.93
N TYR A 33 -17.72 23.39 -38.77
CA TYR A 33 -16.35 23.45 -39.30
C TYR A 33 -15.34 23.77 -38.19
N LYS A 34 -15.67 24.64 -37.24
CA LYS A 34 -14.85 24.88 -36.05
C LYS A 34 -14.68 23.61 -35.22
N TRP A 35 -15.74 22.81 -35.07
CA TRP A 35 -15.66 21.53 -34.42
C TRP A 35 -14.79 20.52 -35.20
N ARG A 36 -14.91 20.48 -36.49
CA ARG A 36 -14.23 19.50 -37.36
C ARG A 36 -12.75 19.80 -37.56
N TYR A 37 -12.39 21.05 -37.76
CA TYR A 37 -11.05 21.48 -38.12
C TYR A 37 -10.39 22.42 -37.10
N GLY A 38 -11.11 22.85 -36.10
CA GLY A 38 -10.55 23.71 -35.06
C GLY A 38 -9.66 22.95 -34.11
N ASP A 39 -8.65 23.60 -33.60
CA ASP A 39 -7.83 23.07 -32.52
C ASP A 39 -8.70 22.72 -31.31
N PRO A 40 -8.37 21.66 -30.60
CA PRO A 40 -9.09 21.31 -29.39
C PRO A 40 -9.04 22.50 -28.42
N SER A 41 -10.18 22.83 -27.80
CA SER A 41 -10.19 23.89 -26.79
C SER A 41 -9.13 23.62 -25.72
N PRO A 42 -8.53 24.66 -25.08
CA PRO A 42 -7.51 24.48 -24.04
C PRO A 42 -7.95 23.50 -22.93
N ARG A 43 -9.26 23.50 -22.63
CA ARG A 43 -9.84 22.55 -21.68
C ARG A 43 -9.80 21.09 -22.18
N ARG A 44 -10.06 20.88 -23.45
CA ARG A 44 -10.03 19.55 -24.08
C ARG A 44 -8.58 19.06 -24.19
N ALA A 45 -7.67 19.90 -24.66
CA ALA A 45 -6.25 19.57 -24.75
C ALA A 45 -5.68 19.18 -23.37
N ARG A 46 -5.97 20.00 -22.35
CA ARG A 46 -5.55 19.71 -20.97
C ARG A 46 -6.14 18.38 -20.45
N ARG A 47 -7.41 18.08 -20.78
CA ARG A 47 -8.03 16.81 -20.36
C ARG A 47 -7.38 15.61 -21.06
N GLU A 48 -7.02 15.72 -22.33
CA GLU A 48 -6.31 14.66 -23.07
C GLU A 48 -4.93 14.41 -22.46
N GLN A 49 -4.14 15.46 -22.17
CA GLN A 49 -2.85 15.34 -21.49
C GLN A 49 -3.00 14.70 -20.12
N LEU A 50 -3.99 15.12 -19.32
CA LEU A 50 -4.26 14.52 -18.00
C LEU A 50 -4.64 13.04 -18.12
N THR A 51 -5.41 12.67 -19.16
CA THR A 51 -5.79 11.28 -19.43
C THR A 51 -4.54 10.41 -19.71
N ILE A 52 -3.60 10.94 -20.49
CA ILE A 52 -2.33 10.25 -20.79
C ILE A 52 -1.53 10.06 -19.50
N ALA A 53 -1.37 11.10 -18.68
CA ALA A 53 -0.64 11.03 -17.40
C ALA A 53 -1.28 10.01 -16.46
N ILE A 54 -2.61 9.99 -16.32
CA ILE A 54 -3.32 8.99 -15.50
C ILE A 54 -3.05 7.57 -15.98
N ARG A 55 -3.09 7.32 -17.31
CA ARG A 55 -2.79 5.99 -17.87
C ARG A 55 -1.37 5.55 -17.60
N GLN A 56 -0.40 6.45 -17.75
CA GLN A 56 1.01 6.18 -17.47
C GLN A 56 1.23 5.82 -15.99
N LEU A 57 0.70 6.62 -15.06
CA LEU A 57 0.80 6.34 -13.62
C LEU A 57 0.10 5.04 -13.24
N PHE A 58 -1.10 4.80 -13.79
CA PHE A 58 -1.82 3.55 -13.52
C PHE A 58 -1.05 2.32 -14.01
N ALA A 59 -0.39 2.40 -15.17
CA ALA A 59 0.46 1.32 -15.69
C ALA A 59 1.75 1.16 -14.87
N ALA A 60 2.42 2.25 -14.50
CA ALA A 60 3.62 2.24 -13.66
C ALA A 60 3.35 1.54 -12.32
N HIS A 61 2.20 1.80 -11.71
CA HIS A 61 1.78 1.13 -10.48
C HIS A 61 1.08 -0.23 -10.72
N GLN A 62 1.16 -0.80 -11.93
CA GLN A 62 0.62 -2.12 -12.26
C GLN A 62 -0.87 -2.31 -11.88
N GLY A 63 -1.67 -1.24 -11.96
CA GLY A 63 -3.08 -1.27 -11.61
C GLY A 63 -3.37 -1.38 -10.09
N LYS A 64 -2.37 -1.20 -9.24
CA LYS A 64 -2.52 -1.26 -7.76
C LYS A 64 -3.16 0.00 -7.18
N TYR A 65 -2.96 1.17 -7.84
CA TYR A 65 -3.39 2.47 -7.33
C TYR A 65 -4.77 2.88 -7.86
N GLY A 66 -5.64 3.28 -6.93
CA GLY A 66 -6.93 3.92 -7.24
C GLY A 66 -6.80 5.43 -7.33
N SER A 67 -7.94 6.11 -7.59
CA SER A 67 -7.99 7.56 -7.75
C SER A 67 -7.31 8.38 -6.64
N PRO A 68 -7.38 8.02 -5.34
CA PRO A 68 -6.72 8.82 -4.31
C PRO A 68 -5.19 8.90 -4.50
N ARG A 69 -4.51 7.76 -4.70
CA ARG A 69 -3.06 7.71 -4.89
C ARG A 69 -2.62 8.29 -6.22
N ILE A 70 -3.32 7.98 -7.32
CA ILE A 70 -3.05 8.59 -8.63
C ILE A 70 -3.23 10.11 -8.58
N THR A 71 -4.19 10.63 -7.81
CA THR A 71 -4.35 12.07 -7.63
C THR A 71 -3.18 12.70 -6.90
N ASP A 72 -2.66 12.00 -5.92
CA ASP A 72 -1.51 12.45 -5.15
C ASP A 72 -0.25 12.51 -6.02
N ASP A 73 0.05 11.44 -6.78
CA ASP A 73 1.15 11.41 -7.76
C ASP A 73 1.05 12.54 -8.80
N LEU A 74 -0.16 12.80 -9.30
CA LEU A 74 -0.40 13.91 -10.24
C LEU A 74 -0.11 15.27 -9.60
N ARG A 75 -0.47 15.46 -8.33
CA ARG A 75 -0.21 16.71 -7.61
C ARG A 75 1.29 16.92 -7.37
N GLU A 76 2.02 15.88 -7.02
CA GLU A 76 3.48 15.91 -6.92
C GLU A 76 4.13 16.27 -8.27
N ALA A 77 3.56 15.78 -9.38
CA ALA A 77 3.96 16.14 -10.74
C ALA A 77 3.46 17.54 -11.19
N GLY A 78 2.91 18.36 -10.28
CA GLY A 78 2.47 19.74 -10.54
C GLY A 78 1.06 19.89 -11.12
N TRP A 79 0.26 18.82 -11.21
CA TRP A 79 -1.11 18.92 -11.71
C TRP A 79 -2.06 19.47 -10.65
N ARG A 80 -2.77 20.54 -10.98
CA ARG A 80 -3.91 21.02 -10.17
C ARG A 80 -5.16 20.24 -10.57
N VAL A 81 -5.45 19.15 -9.87
CA VAL A 81 -6.57 18.24 -10.16
C VAL A 81 -7.27 17.76 -8.90
N SER A 82 -8.58 17.55 -8.98
CA SER A 82 -9.36 16.94 -7.91
C SER A 82 -9.45 15.43 -8.10
N GLU A 83 -9.57 14.71 -7.00
CA GLU A 83 -9.78 13.26 -7.03
C GLU A 83 -11.04 12.86 -7.82
N LYS A 84 -12.11 13.65 -7.73
CA LYS A 84 -13.34 13.41 -8.51
C LYS A 84 -13.07 13.43 -10.01
N THR A 85 -12.22 14.34 -10.50
CA THR A 85 -11.83 14.41 -11.90
C THR A 85 -11.02 13.20 -12.32
N VAL A 86 -10.03 12.79 -11.51
CA VAL A 86 -9.22 11.61 -11.76
C VAL A 86 -10.09 10.35 -11.77
N ALA A 87 -10.96 10.18 -10.80
CA ALA A 87 -11.89 9.05 -10.72
C ALA A 87 -12.83 8.97 -11.93
N ALA A 88 -13.31 10.13 -12.44
CA ALA A 88 -14.14 10.20 -13.64
C ALA A 88 -13.37 9.74 -14.87
N ILE A 89 -12.14 10.24 -15.07
CA ILE A 89 -11.30 9.85 -16.21
C ILE A 89 -10.92 8.36 -16.11
N MET A 90 -10.52 7.87 -14.94
CA MET A 90 -10.24 6.44 -14.75
C MET A 90 -11.43 5.57 -15.15
N ARG A 91 -12.65 5.96 -14.77
CA ARG A 91 -13.89 5.26 -15.13
C ARG A 91 -14.15 5.28 -16.63
N GLU A 92 -14.00 6.44 -17.28
CA GLU A 92 -14.17 6.60 -18.74
C GLU A 92 -13.16 5.75 -19.51
N GLN A 93 -11.93 5.62 -18.99
CA GLN A 93 -10.88 4.83 -19.59
C GLN A 93 -10.92 3.34 -19.21
N GLY A 94 -11.90 2.90 -18.41
CA GLY A 94 -12.00 1.54 -17.93
C GLY A 94 -10.89 1.15 -16.93
N LEU A 95 -10.16 2.11 -16.39
CA LEU A 95 -9.07 1.88 -15.43
C LEU A 95 -9.66 1.58 -14.05
N ARG A 96 -9.63 0.32 -13.67
CA ARG A 96 -10.14 -0.13 -12.36
C ARG A 96 -8.99 -0.67 -11.53
N ALA A 97 -8.71 -0.03 -10.40
CA ALA A 97 -7.77 -0.58 -9.44
C ALA A 97 -8.24 -1.97 -8.99
N ARG A 98 -7.29 -2.87 -8.86
CA ARG A 98 -7.57 -4.22 -8.38
C ARG A 98 -8.17 -4.16 -6.97
N ARG A 99 -9.07 -5.09 -6.65
CA ARG A 99 -9.71 -5.18 -5.32
C ARG A 99 -9.28 -6.46 -4.62
N LYS A 100 -8.98 -6.34 -3.33
CA LYS A 100 -8.75 -7.48 -2.44
C LYS A 100 -9.98 -8.41 -2.39
N LYS A 101 -9.77 -9.71 -2.56
CA LYS A 101 -10.80 -10.71 -2.20
C LYS A 101 -10.67 -11.01 -0.70
N ARG A 102 -11.79 -10.97 0.02
CA ARG A 102 -11.82 -11.27 1.46
C ARG A 102 -11.57 -12.77 1.65
N ARG A 103 -10.51 -13.16 2.34
CA ARG A 103 -10.25 -14.54 2.78
C ARG A 103 -10.50 -14.63 4.28
N LYS A 104 -11.08 -15.74 4.73
CA LYS A 104 -11.12 -16.09 6.16
C LYS A 104 -9.85 -16.85 6.49
N GLN A 105 -9.10 -16.37 7.45
CA GLN A 105 -7.97 -17.10 8.05
C GLN A 105 -8.35 -17.47 9.49
N THR A 106 -7.92 -18.65 9.92
CA THR A 106 -8.12 -19.13 11.29
C THR A 106 -6.78 -19.49 11.88
N THR A 107 -6.30 -18.70 12.84
CA THR A 107 -5.11 -18.99 13.63
C THR A 107 -5.43 -20.10 14.63
N ARG A 108 -4.52 -21.08 14.81
CA ARG A 108 -4.63 -22.10 15.84
C ARG A 108 -3.78 -21.69 17.05
N PRO A 109 -4.34 -21.63 18.26
CA PRO A 109 -3.56 -21.29 19.46
C PRO A 109 -2.42 -22.26 19.69
N GLY A 110 -1.25 -21.73 20.09
CA GLY A 110 -0.11 -22.55 20.50
C GLY A 110 -0.40 -23.39 21.75
N LYS A 111 0.37 -24.47 21.95
CA LYS A 111 0.20 -25.40 23.07
C LYS A 111 0.73 -24.85 24.41
N SER A 112 1.53 -23.78 24.40
CA SER A 112 2.07 -23.17 25.61
C SER A 112 0.97 -22.62 26.52
N ARG A 113 1.11 -22.79 27.84
CA ARG A 113 0.21 -22.18 28.84
C ARG A 113 0.54 -20.71 29.12
N TRP A 114 1.78 -20.29 28.83
CA TRP A 114 2.21 -18.92 29.08
C TRP A 114 1.60 -17.96 28.03
N ARG A 115 1.17 -16.78 28.49
CA ARG A 115 0.68 -15.70 27.66
C ARG A 115 1.19 -14.37 28.21
N ALA A 116 1.55 -13.45 27.32
CA ALA A 116 1.77 -12.07 27.70
C ALA A 116 0.42 -11.35 27.92
N PRO A 117 0.38 -10.33 28.80
CA PRO A 117 -0.80 -9.51 28.96
C PRO A 117 -1.10 -8.74 27.66
N ASP A 118 -2.37 -8.39 27.44
CA ASP A 118 -2.75 -7.46 26.37
C ASP A 118 -2.47 -6.02 26.83
N LEU A 119 -1.35 -5.45 26.35
CA LEU A 119 -0.93 -4.08 26.64
C LEU A 119 -1.53 -3.06 25.64
N ILE A 120 -2.16 -3.53 24.58
CA ILE A 120 -2.76 -2.67 23.56
C ILE A 120 -4.21 -2.31 23.94
N GLY A 121 -4.98 -3.26 24.46
CA GLY A 121 -6.35 -3.02 24.90
C GLY A 121 -7.26 -2.43 23.81
N ARG A 122 -6.99 -2.75 22.54
CA ARG A 122 -7.62 -2.17 21.33
C ARG A 122 -7.29 -0.69 21.06
N ASP A 123 -6.36 -0.10 21.76
CA ASP A 123 -5.76 1.17 21.38
C ASP A 123 -4.66 0.94 20.33
N PHE A 124 -5.10 0.70 19.08
CA PHE A 124 -4.20 0.35 17.96
C PHE A 124 -3.30 1.49 17.50
N PRO A 125 -3.73 2.78 17.44
CA PRO A 125 -2.90 3.86 16.95
C PRO A 125 -1.58 3.99 17.71
N ALA A 126 -0.54 4.47 17.02
CA ALA A 126 0.70 4.93 17.60
C ALA A 126 0.93 6.37 17.14
N THR A 127 1.36 7.23 18.05
CA THR A 127 1.62 8.66 17.76
C THR A 127 3.04 8.89 17.26
N THR A 128 3.96 7.98 17.59
CA THR A 128 5.36 8.01 17.19
C THR A 128 5.83 6.66 16.70
N VAL A 129 6.97 6.63 16.02
CA VAL A 129 7.67 5.39 15.69
C VAL A 129 8.19 4.70 16.96
N ASN A 130 8.44 3.41 16.88
CA ASN A 130 8.95 2.59 18.00
C ASN A 130 8.08 2.58 19.26
N GLN A 131 6.80 2.89 19.14
CA GLN A 131 5.84 2.81 20.26
C GLN A 131 5.14 1.44 20.30
N LYS A 132 4.62 1.00 19.17
CA LYS A 132 3.88 -0.26 19.02
C LYS A 132 4.33 -0.97 17.76
N TRP A 133 4.86 -2.17 17.90
CA TRP A 133 5.17 -3.07 16.80
C TRP A 133 4.16 -4.21 16.75
N TYR A 134 3.79 -4.63 15.55
CA TYR A 134 2.90 -5.77 15.32
C TYR A 134 3.66 -6.87 14.59
N GLY A 135 3.59 -8.07 15.11
CA GLY A 135 4.22 -9.26 14.54
C GLY A 135 3.22 -10.32 14.14
N ASP A 136 3.49 -10.97 13.01
CA ASP A 136 2.71 -12.11 12.54
C ASP A 136 3.51 -12.91 11.50
N GLY A 137 3.10 -14.17 11.29
CA GLY A 137 3.66 -15.07 10.31
C GLY A 137 2.68 -15.41 9.19
N THR A 138 3.19 -15.65 7.99
CA THR A 138 2.40 -16.15 6.86
C THR A 138 3.17 -17.18 6.05
N GLU A 139 2.43 -18.10 5.42
CA GLU A 139 2.99 -19.14 4.57
C GLU A 139 3.12 -18.64 3.12
N ILE A 140 4.23 -18.94 2.48
CA ILE A 140 4.53 -18.69 1.06
C ILE A 140 4.67 -20.03 0.34
N VAL A 141 3.87 -20.28 -0.68
CA VAL A 141 3.94 -21.51 -1.46
C VAL A 141 4.88 -21.34 -2.64
N THR A 142 5.76 -22.32 -2.85
CA THR A 142 6.64 -22.45 -4.04
C THR A 142 6.57 -23.88 -4.57
N ASP A 143 7.08 -24.14 -5.78
CA ASP A 143 7.13 -25.51 -6.31
C ASP A 143 8.13 -26.40 -5.54
N GLU A 144 9.13 -25.80 -4.88
CA GLU A 144 10.07 -26.50 -4.01
C GLU A 144 9.53 -26.75 -2.59
N GLY A 145 8.26 -26.38 -2.33
CA GLY A 145 7.62 -26.50 -1.03
C GLY A 145 7.34 -25.15 -0.38
N LYS A 146 7.08 -25.17 0.93
CA LYS A 146 6.66 -23.99 1.69
C LYS A 146 7.84 -23.21 2.25
N LEU A 147 7.69 -21.90 2.25
CA LEU A 147 8.45 -20.96 3.06
C LEU A 147 7.50 -20.28 4.04
N HIS A 148 8.02 -19.85 5.17
CA HIS A 148 7.31 -19.03 6.15
C HIS A 148 7.97 -17.67 6.24
N LEU A 149 7.16 -16.62 6.24
CA LEU A 149 7.57 -15.24 6.43
C LEU A 149 7.10 -14.78 7.81
N ALA A 150 8.01 -14.42 8.69
CA ALA A 150 7.72 -13.61 9.87
C ALA A 150 8.00 -12.15 9.56
N SER A 151 7.16 -11.25 10.06
CA SER A 151 7.27 -9.80 9.79
C SER A 151 6.97 -8.98 11.03
N VAL A 152 7.63 -7.83 11.15
CA VAL A 152 7.45 -6.85 12.22
C VAL A 152 7.13 -5.49 11.58
N LEU A 153 5.95 -4.97 11.89
CA LEU A 153 5.44 -3.69 11.39
C LEU A 153 5.44 -2.66 12.52
N ASP A 154 6.04 -1.50 12.27
CA ASP A 154 5.91 -0.33 13.14
C ASP A 154 4.59 0.39 12.87
N MET A 155 3.73 0.50 13.90
CA MET A 155 2.41 1.10 13.75
C MET A 155 2.46 2.61 13.50
N GLY A 156 3.48 3.31 14.02
CA GLY A 156 3.63 4.74 13.86
C GLY A 156 3.87 5.15 12.42
N SER A 157 4.75 4.42 11.72
CA SER A 157 5.12 4.73 10.33
C SER A 157 4.53 3.77 9.29
N ARG A 158 3.94 2.65 9.69
CA ARG A 158 3.54 1.56 8.79
C ARG A 158 4.71 0.83 8.13
N ARG A 159 5.94 1.11 8.54
CA ARG A 159 7.15 0.49 8.01
C ARG A 159 7.27 -0.95 8.46
N ILE A 160 7.66 -1.83 7.55
CA ILE A 160 8.18 -3.15 7.93
C ILE A 160 9.62 -2.95 8.35
N VAL A 161 9.83 -3.06 9.65
CA VAL A 161 11.15 -2.84 10.28
C VAL A 161 11.94 -4.13 10.43
N GLY A 162 11.28 -5.29 10.33
CA GLY A 162 11.96 -6.57 10.36
C GLY A 162 11.17 -7.64 9.64
N PHE A 163 11.86 -8.55 8.98
CA PHE A 163 11.29 -9.75 8.42
C PHE A 163 12.34 -10.87 8.31
N ALA A 164 11.87 -12.09 8.29
CA ALA A 164 12.70 -13.27 8.04
C ALA A 164 11.90 -14.29 7.24
N LEU A 165 12.60 -15.10 6.44
CA LEU A 165 12.02 -16.16 5.62
C LEU A 165 12.76 -17.46 5.90
N ASP A 166 12.04 -18.50 6.32
CA ASP A 166 12.58 -19.83 6.56
C ASP A 166 11.63 -20.94 6.12
N GLU A 167 12.12 -22.17 6.11
CA GLU A 167 11.34 -23.38 5.79
C GLU A 167 10.48 -23.83 6.98
N HIS A 168 10.83 -23.41 8.19
CA HIS A 168 10.14 -23.73 9.42
C HIS A 168 9.40 -22.53 9.98
N HIS A 169 8.21 -22.78 10.50
CA HIS A 169 7.41 -21.77 11.21
C HIS A 169 7.60 -21.96 12.71
N ASP A 170 8.68 -21.40 13.23
CA ASP A 170 9.15 -21.62 14.59
C ASP A 170 9.58 -20.32 15.30
N ALA A 171 10.08 -20.46 16.51
CA ALA A 171 10.53 -19.33 17.32
C ALA A 171 11.80 -18.67 16.77
N GLU A 172 12.64 -19.42 16.08
CA GLU A 172 13.87 -18.97 15.44
C GLU A 172 13.53 -17.98 14.31
N LEU A 173 12.53 -18.29 13.51
CA LEU A 173 12.02 -17.41 12.45
C LEU A 173 11.49 -16.10 13.02
N ALA A 174 10.64 -16.17 14.05
CA ALA A 174 10.10 -14.98 14.72
C ALA A 174 11.20 -14.14 15.38
N HIS A 175 12.19 -14.80 16.01
CA HIS A 175 13.37 -14.16 16.60
C HIS A 175 14.21 -13.45 15.54
N ALA A 176 14.45 -14.08 14.39
CA ALA A 176 15.24 -13.46 13.30
C ALA A 176 14.58 -12.18 12.78
N ALA A 177 13.24 -12.18 12.59
CA ALA A 177 12.50 -10.99 12.20
C ALA A 177 12.59 -9.86 13.25
N LEU A 178 12.48 -10.22 14.54
CA LEU A 178 12.64 -9.28 15.65
C LEU A 178 14.06 -8.72 15.73
N ALA A 179 15.08 -9.56 15.58
CA ALA A 179 16.48 -9.13 15.59
C ALA A 179 16.79 -8.15 14.46
N MET A 180 16.27 -8.39 13.25
CA MET A 180 16.37 -7.44 12.15
C MET A 180 15.69 -6.10 12.49
N ALA A 181 14.50 -6.12 13.09
CA ALA A 181 13.78 -4.90 13.49
C ALA A 181 14.61 -4.06 14.48
N VAL A 182 15.21 -4.70 15.47
CA VAL A 182 16.09 -4.05 16.45
C VAL A 182 17.32 -3.44 15.76
N ALA A 183 17.96 -4.18 14.85
CA ALA A 183 19.14 -3.70 14.12
C ALA A 183 18.80 -2.49 13.22
N ILE A 184 17.69 -2.54 12.48
CA ILE A 184 17.22 -1.44 11.62
C ILE A 184 16.91 -0.17 12.42
N ARG A 185 16.48 -0.34 13.68
CA ARG A 185 16.16 0.77 14.60
C ARG A 185 17.36 1.30 15.37
N GLY A 186 18.57 0.82 15.10
CA GLY A 186 19.79 1.31 15.75
C GLY A 186 20.14 0.62 17.08
N GLY A 187 19.50 -0.51 17.37
CA GLY A 187 19.82 -1.32 18.53
C GLY A 187 18.89 -1.14 19.74
N LYS A 188 19.23 -1.79 20.84
CA LYS A 188 18.39 -1.89 22.04
C LYS A 188 18.00 -0.52 22.62
N ASP A 189 18.92 0.42 22.66
CA ASP A 189 18.70 1.70 23.35
C ASP A 189 17.67 2.57 22.62
N ALA A 190 17.59 2.45 21.29
CA ALA A 190 16.63 3.17 20.46
C ALA A 190 15.19 2.61 20.51
N ILE A 191 14.99 1.44 21.10
CA ILE A 191 13.71 0.72 21.11
C ILE A 191 13.23 0.34 22.52
N THR A 192 13.88 0.82 23.55
CA THR A 192 13.51 0.48 24.94
C THR A 192 12.07 0.89 25.23
N GLY A 193 11.28 -0.07 25.73
CA GLY A 193 9.85 0.15 26.03
C GLY A 193 8.88 -0.06 24.87
N VAL A 194 9.37 -0.39 23.67
CA VAL A 194 8.50 -0.79 22.54
C VAL A 194 7.59 -1.95 22.95
N ILE A 195 6.30 -1.82 22.61
CA ILE A 195 5.35 -2.91 22.79
C ILE A 195 5.34 -3.77 21.50
N MET A 196 5.76 -5.03 21.62
CA MET A 196 5.65 -6.02 20.55
C MET A 196 4.38 -6.83 20.72
N HIS A 197 3.38 -6.53 19.88
CA HIS A 197 2.07 -7.18 19.92
C HIS A 197 1.95 -8.26 18.85
N THR A 198 1.52 -9.45 19.27
CA THR A 198 1.36 -10.62 18.42
C THR A 198 0.07 -11.36 18.74
N ASP A 199 -0.28 -12.34 17.94
CA ASP A 199 -1.23 -13.36 18.36
C ASP A 199 -0.61 -14.33 19.37
N GLN A 200 -1.36 -15.36 19.79
CA GLN A 200 -0.90 -16.38 20.74
C GLN A 200 -0.25 -17.57 20.03
N GLY A 201 0.42 -17.37 18.90
CA GLY A 201 1.15 -18.40 18.17
C GLY A 201 2.23 -19.08 19.00
N GLY A 202 2.55 -20.32 18.63
CA GLY A 202 3.59 -21.11 19.34
C GLY A 202 4.95 -20.45 19.31
N GLU A 203 5.30 -19.82 18.21
CA GLU A 203 6.55 -19.11 17.96
C GLU A 203 6.72 -17.91 18.92
N TYR A 204 5.65 -17.16 19.20
CA TYR A 204 5.68 -15.98 20.08
C TYR A 204 5.58 -16.34 21.57
N THR A 205 5.01 -17.50 21.89
CA THR A 205 4.94 -18.00 23.27
C THR A 205 6.17 -18.80 23.69
N ALA A 206 7.07 -19.09 22.77
CA ALA A 206 8.29 -19.85 23.01
C ALA A 206 9.28 -19.11 23.93
N GLY A 207 10.05 -19.87 24.71
CA GLY A 207 11.06 -19.35 25.62
C GLY A 207 12.13 -18.51 24.93
N LEU A 208 12.54 -18.88 23.71
CA LEU A 208 13.51 -18.16 22.88
C LEU A 208 13.04 -16.74 22.59
N PHE A 209 11.81 -16.59 22.06
CA PHE A 209 11.25 -15.27 21.69
C PHE A 209 11.06 -14.38 22.93
N ARG A 210 10.55 -14.95 24.01
CA ARG A 210 10.39 -14.25 25.30
C ARG A 210 11.72 -13.73 25.84
N ALA A 211 12.75 -14.60 25.90
CA ALA A 211 14.08 -14.22 26.34
C ALA A 211 14.69 -13.11 25.44
N ALA A 212 14.44 -13.16 24.14
CA ALA A 212 14.85 -12.12 23.21
C ALA A 212 14.17 -10.77 23.51
N CYS A 213 12.86 -10.73 23.69
CA CYS A 213 12.13 -9.51 24.07
C CYS A 213 12.69 -8.92 25.38
N THR A 214 12.85 -9.74 26.42
CA THR A 214 13.40 -9.28 27.69
C THR A 214 14.82 -8.70 27.53
N ARG A 215 15.71 -9.41 26.84
CA ARG A 215 17.09 -8.95 26.58
C ARG A 215 17.16 -7.63 25.82
N MET A 216 16.24 -7.43 24.89
CA MET A 216 16.16 -6.24 24.05
C MET A 216 15.35 -5.08 24.68
N GLY A 217 14.78 -5.25 25.87
CA GLY A 217 13.97 -4.23 26.54
C GLY A 217 12.60 -4.02 25.93
N ILE A 218 12.10 -5.01 25.19
CA ILE A 218 10.82 -4.98 24.49
C ILE A 218 9.72 -5.55 25.39
N GLN A 219 8.58 -4.86 25.48
CA GLN A 219 7.41 -5.33 26.20
C GLN A 219 6.56 -6.22 25.31
N GLN A 220 6.50 -7.51 25.64
CA GLN A 220 5.69 -8.43 24.87
C GLN A 220 4.20 -8.29 25.24
N SER A 221 3.35 -8.21 24.23
CA SER A 221 1.90 -8.11 24.33
C SER A 221 1.23 -9.14 23.42
N MET A 222 0.11 -9.70 23.84
CA MET A 222 -0.63 -10.68 23.03
C MET A 222 -2.11 -10.33 22.98
N GLY A 223 -2.67 -10.43 21.77
CA GLY A 223 -4.11 -10.32 21.56
C GLY A 223 -4.87 -11.49 22.22
N ARG A 224 -6.15 -11.32 22.38
CA ARG A 224 -7.02 -12.37 22.95
C ARG A 224 -7.16 -13.54 22.00
N ALA A 225 -7.22 -14.74 22.55
CA ALA A 225 -7.45 -15.94 21.76
C ALA A 225 -8.75 -15.85 20.97
N GLY A 226 -8.69 -16.09 19.65
CA GLY A 226 -9.85 -16.04 18.76
C GLY A 226 -10.32 -14.64 18.33
N SER A 227 -9.62 -13.57 18.73
CA SER A 227 -9.92 -12.20 18.29
C SER A 227 -9.07 -11.81 17.08
N ALA A 228 -9.62 -11.98 15.87
CA ALA A 228 -8.98 -11.52 14.63
C ALA A 228 -8.77 -9.99 14.58
N LEU A 229 -9.48 -9.23 15.41
CA LEU A 229 -9.36 -7.77 15.44
C LEU A 229 -8.08 -7.30 16.12
N ASP A 230 -7.60 -8.08 17.09
CA ASP A 230 -6.48 -7.67 17.93
C ASP A 230 -5.15 -7.66 17.15
N ASN A 231 -5.02 -8.44 16.05
CA ASN A 231 -3.86 -8.45 15.15
C ASN A 231 -4.17 -7.94 13.71
N ALA A 232 -5.31 -7.26 13.54
CA ALA A 232 -5.83 -6.86 12.22
C ALA A 232 -4.86 -5.95 11.42
N VAL A 233 -3.96 -5.23 12.08
CA VAL A 233 -3.00 -4.33 11.44
C VAL A 233 -2.02 -5.10 10.57
N ILE A 234 -1.36 -6.10 11.13
CA ILE A 234 -0.36 -6.90 10.40
C ILE A 234 -1.05 -7.87 9.43
N GLU A 235 -2.24 -8.39 9.76
CA GLU A 235 -3.06 -9.17 8.83
C GLU A 235 -3.45 -8.34 7.58
N ALA A 236 -3.76 -7.06 7.75
CA ALA A 236 -4.02 -6.15 6.64
C ALA A 236 -2.78 -5.95 5.76
N TRP A 237 -1.58 -5.95 6.35
CA TRP A 237 -0.33 -5.89 5.60
C TRP A 237 -0.10 -7.19 4.82
N HIS A 238 -0.21 -8.37 5.46
CA HIS A 238 -0.10 -9.67 4.77
C HIS A 238 -1.11 -9.78 3.61
N SER A 239 -2.33 -9.28 3.83
CA SER A 239 -3.30 -9.23 2.75
C SER A 239 -2.90 -8.29 1.62
N THR A 240 -2.08 -7.25 1.88
CA THR A 240 -1.53 -6.37 0.83
C THR A 240 -0.43 -7.09 0.07
N LEU A 241 0.47 -7.81 0.75
CA LEU A 241 1.48 -8.68 0.14
C LEU A 241 0.83 -9.73 -0.77
N GLU A 242 -0.21 -10.40 -0.30
CA GLU A 242 -0.98 -11.36 -1.09
C GLU A 242 -1.54 -10.72 -2.36
N PHE A 243 -2.16 -9.55 -2.22
CA PHE A 243 -2.82 -8.87 -3.31
C PHE A 243 -1.85 -8.25 -4.34
N GLU A 244 -0.75 -7.68 -3.88
CA GLU A 244 0.17 -6.91 -4.72
C GLU A 244 1.32 -7.75 -5.30
N LEU A 245 1.62 -8.90 -4.71
CA LEU A 245 2.69 -9.80 -5.15
C LEU A 245 2.20 -11.23 -5.36
N ARG A 246 1.82 -11.94 -4.30
CA ARG A 246 1.62 -13.37 -4.30
C ARG A 246 0.49 -13.86 -5.21
N SER A 247 -0.56 -13.08 -5.40
CA SER A 247 -1.64 -13.41 -6.34
C SER A 247 -1.31 -13.12 -7.80
N LEU A 248 -0.15 -12.56 -8.08
CA LEU A 248 0.32 -12.16 -9.40
C LEU A 248 1.48 -13.00 -9.90
N GLU A 249 2.31 -13.46 -8.97
CA GLU A 249 3.54 -14.18 -9.28
C GLU A 249 3.45 -15.61 -8.75
N HIS A 250 3.86 -16.54 -9.56
CA HIS A 250 4.10 -17.93 -9.21
C HIS A 250 5.59 -18.10 -8.89
N PHE A 251 5.91 -18.68 -7.76
CA PHE A 251 7.29 -18.89 -7.34
C PHE A 251 7.70 -20.33 -7.63
N THR A 252 8.62 -20.51 -8.55
CA THR A 252 9.17 -21.84 -8.88
C THR A 252 10.17 -22.31 -7.85
N THR A 253 10.97 -21.39 -7.27
CA THR A 253 11.98 -21.73 -6.27
C THR A 253 11.84 -20.91 -4.99
N LYS A 254 12.31 -21.47 -3.88
CA LYS A 254 12.41 -20.75 -2.59
C LYS A 254 13.33 -19.54 -2.69
N ALA A 255 14.41 -19.63 -3.47
CA ALA A 255 15.34 -18.53 -3.72
C ALA A 255 14.65 -17.35 -4.44
N GLN A 256 13.86 -17.66 -5.48
CA GLN A 256 13.05 -16.66 -6.18
C GLN A 256 12.05 -15.98 -5.23
N ALA A 257 11.33 -16.77 -4.43
CA ALA A 257 10.36 -16.23 -3.48
C ALA A 257 11.03 -15.28 -2.46
N ARG A 258 12.20 -15.67 -1.90
CA ARG A 258 12.99 -14.83 -0.99
C ARG A 258 13.35 -13.49 -1.62
N ALA A 259 13.91 -13.51 -2.83
CA ALA A 259 14.33 -12.30 -3.54
C ALA A 259 13.14 -11.38 -3.87
N ARG A 260 12.03 -11.95 -4.37
CA ARG A 260 10.84 -11.19 -4.75
C ARG A 260 10.12 -10.56 -3.56
N ILE A 261 10.03 -11.28 -2.45
CA ILE A 261 9.41 -10.78 -1.21
C ILE A 261 10.26 -9.67 -0.62
N ALA A 262 11.58 -9.84 -0.56
CA ALA A 262 12.49 -8.81 -0.06
C ALA A 262 12.41 -7.52 -0.90
N ALA A 263 12.44 -7.63 -2.24
CA ALA A 263 12.27 -6.49 -3.13
C ALA A 263 10.91 -5.81 -2.95
N TRP A 264 9.82 -6.58 -2.81
CA TRP A 264 8.49 -6.01 -2.59
C TRP A 264 8.38 -5.29 -1.24
N ILE A 265 9.03 -5.81 -0.18
CA ILE A 265 9.07 -5.13 1.13
C ILE A 265 9.86 -3.83 1.03
N ASP A 266 10.93 -3.80 0.26
CA ASP A 266 11.70 -2.60 -0.01
C ASP A 266 10.86 -1.55 -0.74
N ASP A 267 10.20 -1.90 -1.84
CA ASP A 267 9.24 -1.05 -2.56
C ASP A 267 8.10 -0.57 -1.65
N TYR A 268 7.57 -1.47 -0.78
CA TYR A 268 6.53 -1.13 0.19
C TYR A 268 7.00 -0.04 1.16
N ASN A 269 8.22 -0.12 1.64
CA ASN A 269 8.78 0.83 2.60
C ASN A 269 9.17 2.16 1.95
N HIS A 270 9.71 2.16 0.71
CA HIS A 270 10.24 3.35 0.05
C HIS A 270 9.21 4.09 -0.81
N ASP A 271 8.32 3.35 -1.50
CA ASP A 271 7.51 3.95 -2.57
C ASP A 271 6.00 3.88 -2.31
N ARG A 272 5.56 2.88 -1.52
CA ARG A 272 4.13 2.66 -1.36
C ARG A 272 3.45 3.71 -0.49
N LYS A 273 2.58 4.51 -1.09
CA LYS A 273 1.81 5.55 -0.40
C LYS A 273 0.73 4.99 0.52
N HIS A 274 0.62 5.57 1.72
CA HIS A 274 -0.36 5.19 2.74
C HIS A 274 -1.23 6.37 3.17
N SER A 275 -2.54 6.24 3.04
CA SER A 275 -3.49 7.29 3.46
C SER A 275 -3.44 7.59 4.96
N ALA A 276 -3.09 6.59 5.79
CA ALA A 276 -2.99 6.75 7.25
C ALA A 276 -1.82 7.63 7.70
N ILE A 277 -0.83 7.85 6.84
CA ILE A 277 0.36 8.69 7.09
C ILE A 277 0.50 9.79 6.03
N GLY A 278 -0.62 10.36 5.60
CA GLY A 278 -0.65 11.53 4.71
C GLY A 278 -0.21 11.25 3.28
N MET A 279 -0.52 10.07 2.72
CA MET A 279 -0.13 9.64 1.37
C MET A 279 1.40 9.55 1.15
N ARG A 280 2.18 9.46 2.21
CA ARG A 280 3.63 9.23 2.14
C ARG A 280 3.95 7.75 2.12
N SER A 281 5.18 7.41 1.68
CA SER A 281 5.76 6.10 1.96
C SER A 281 6.15 6.00 3.44
N PRO A 282 6.28 4.80 4.01
CA PRO A 282 6.73 4.63 5.40
C PRO A 282 8.04 5.35 5.71
N ILE A 283 9.05 5.24 4.84
CA ILE A 283 10.36 5.86 5.03
C ILE A 283 10.29 7.39 4.88
N ASP A 284 9.56 7.92 3.90
CA ASP A 284 9.44 9.37 3.75
C ASP A 284 8.65 9.99 4.90
N TYR A 285 7.68 9.25 5.45
CA TYR A 285 7.01 9.68 6.66
C TYR A 285 7.98 9.75 7.86
N GLU A 286 8.83 8.73 8.08
CA GLU A 286 9.84 8.75 9.14
C GLU A 286 10.84 9.90 8.96
N ARG A 287 11.32 10.13 7.75
CA ARG A 287 12.21 11.27 7.43
C ARG A 287 11.57 12.61 7.77
N SER A 288 10.29 12.77 7.50
CA SER A 288 9.58 14.02 7.82
C SER A 288 9.48 14.28 9.33
N LEU A 289 9.37 13.21 10.14
CA LEU A 289 9.37 13.37 11.61
C LEU A 289 10.71 13.88 12.15
N SER A 290 11.82 13.46 11.51
CA SER A 290 13.17 13.88 11.91
C SER A 290 13.49 15.33 11.51
N THR A 291 12.81 15.87 10.48
CA THR A 291 13.00 17.26 10.02
C THR A 291 12.12 18.25 10.76
N ASP A 292 11.05 17.80 11.38
CA ASP A 292 10.11 18.64 12.15
C ASP A 292 10.54 18.83 13.63
N GLU A 293 11.64 18.23 14.10
CA GLU A 293 12.22 18.58 15.41
C GLU A 293 12.78 20.02 15.35
N PRO A 294 12.27 20.95 16.18
CA PRO A 294 12.82 22.29 16.26
C PRO A 294 14.28 22.18 16.75
N PRO A 295 15.20 23.05 16.22
CA PRO A 295 16.59 23.02 16.66
C PRO A 295 16.63 23.18 18.18
N GLU A 296 17.37 22.30 18.85
CA GLU A 296 17.62 22.40 20.29
C GLU A 296 18.00 23.83 20.63
N ARG A 297 17.20 24.46 21.50
CA ARG A 297 17.56 25.76 22.05
C ARG A 297 18.84 25.55 22.85
N THR A 298 19.97 25.89 22.22
CA THR A 298 21.25 26.04 22.93
C THR A 298 21.01 27.13 23.99
N THR A 299 20.74 26.74 25.21
CA THR A 299 20.82 27.62 26.36
C THR A 299 22.27 27.94 26.56
N ALA A 300 22.68 29.04 25.94
CA ALA A 300 23.96 29.68 26.32
C ALA A 300 23.84 30.09 27.78
N ALA A 301 24.77 29.56 28.58
CA ALA A 301 25.04 29.98 29.97
C ALA A 301 25.72 31.33 30.02
#